data_0ab4a35986d78295f71699623070915d
#
_entry.id   0ab4a35986d78295f71699623070915d
#
_cell.length_a   1.000
_cell.length_b   1.000
_cell.length_c   1.000
_cell.angle_alpha   90.00
_cell.angle_beta   90.00
_cell.angle_gamma   90.00
#
_symmetry.space_group_name_H-M   'P 1'
#
loop_
_entity.id
_entity.type
_entity.pdbx_description
1 polymer ?
#
loop_
_entity_poly.entity_id
_entity_poly.type
_entity_poly.pdbx_seq_one_letter_code
_entity_poly.pdbx_strand_id
1 'polypeptide(L)'
;LTGNGRCNLGNIHRELNHYHGSLPQATQILAQTDPEAFFRRLGVCCRTDPEGRMYPMSNTAASVLDGLRFACDDQGVQTCCDAQVTGMRQDKGGFLLTTPQGVLHAERVIFSAGGYAAPNCGTDGTAMALLRGLGHPVHTPQPALCPIRTDPAAVKALKGIRVHAAVSAILGSKCLRQEIGELQFADGALSGICVFQLSGLAAQYGCKLTVSVDLLPEWSREEAYSTLSELHTKRRKLSLEELLTGMLPKRLGQVLLR
;
A
#
# COMPACT_ATOMS: atom_id res chain seq x y z
N LEU A 1 14.23 6.29 4.56
CA LEU A 1 12.86 6.77 4.38
C LEU A 1 12.40 6.49 2.97
N THR A 2 11.22 5.88 2.83
CA THR A 2 10.60 5.54 1.55
C THR A 2 9.24 6.23 1.42
N GLY A 3 8.73 6.39 0.18
CA GLY A 3 7.43 6.99 -0.11
C GLY A 3 7.51 8.41 -0.67
N ASN A 4 6.39 9.13 -0.64
CA ASN A 4 6.21 10.40 -1.35
C ASN A 4 6.72 11.63 -0.57
N GLY A 5 7.69 11.49 0.28
CA GLY A 5 8.29 12.59 1.02
C GLY A 5 7.51 13.06 2.25
N ARG A 6 6.30 12.54 2.54
CA ARG A 6 5.46 12.92 3.70
C ARG A 6 5.73 12.12 4.97
N CYS A 7 6.05 10.84 4.85
CA CYS A 7 6.23 9.86 5.93
C CYS A 7 4.95 9.58 6.74
N ASN A 8 4.19 8.57 6.34
CA ASN A 8 3.08 8.05 7.14
C ASN A 8 3.64 7.35 8.39
N LEU A 9 3.34 7.88 9.58
CA LEU A 9 3.86 7.42 10.87
C LEU A 9 2.95 6.39 11.55
N GLY A 10 1.70 6.30 11.13
CA GLY A 10 0.73 5.40 11.71
C GLY A 10 -0.70 5.66 11.24
N ASN A 11 -1.64 4.96 11.87
CA ASN A 11 -3.06 5.15 11.68
C ASN A 11 -3.77 5.04 13.03
N ILE A 12 -4.85 5.79 13.24
CA ILE A 12 -5.70 5.68 14.44
C ILE A 12 -6.56 4.40 14.39
N HIS A 13 -6.87 3.92 13.17
CA HIS A 13 -7.60 2.67 12.95
C HIS A 13 -6.62 1.50 13.01
N ARG A 14 -6.50 0.89 14.18
CA ARG A 14 -5.53 -0.18 14.47
C ARG A 14 -6.19 -1.51 14.80
N GLU A 15 -7.42 -1.71 14.34
CA GLU A 15 -8.17 -2.96 14.52
C GLU A 15 -7.51 -4.10 13.72
N LEU A 16 -7.54 -5.31 14.26
CA LEU A 16 -6.85 -6.48 13.68
C LEU A 16 -7.28 -6.81 12.25
N ASN A 17 -8.51 -6.47 11.87
CA ASN A 17 -9.02 -6.69 10.51
C ASN A 17 -8.28 -5.87 9.43
N HIS A 18 -7.53 -4.84 9.82
CA HIS A 18 -6.66 -4.08 8.92
C HIS A 18 -5.28 -4.72 8.70
N TYR A 19 -4.96 -5.76 9.47
CA TYR A 19 -3.68 -6.47 9.38
C TYR A 19 -3.88 -7.83 8.73
N HIS A 20 -3.12 -8.09 7.68
CA HIS A 20 -3.21 -9.33 6.92
C HIS A 20 -2.05 -10.26 7.25
N GLY A 21 -2.36 -11.53 7.49
CA GLY A 21 -1.38 -12.55 7.84
C GLY A 21 -1.64 -13.19 9.21
N SER A 22 -0.79 -14.14 9.58
CA SER A 22 -0.86 -14.86 10.85
C SER A 22 0.22 -14.36 11.81
N LEU A 23 -0.05 -13.25 12.48
CA LEU A 23 0.82 -12.72 13.55
C LEU A 23 0.08 -12.83 14.89
N PRO A 24 0.23 -13.94 15.62
CA PRO A 24 -0.47 -14.14 16.90
C PRO A 24 -0.20 -13.02 17.93
N GLN A 25 1.00 -12.44 17.85
CA GLN A 25 1.45 -11.36 18.75
C GLN A 25 0.97 -9.97 18.32
N ALA A 26 0.38 -9.82 17.13
CA ALA A 26 0.00 -8.51 16.58
C ALA A 26 -0.92 -7.72 17.52
N THR A 27 -1.91 -8.38 18.13
CA THR A 27 -2.82 -7.76 19.10
C THR A 27 -2.08 -7.14 20.28
N GLN A 28 -1.14 -7.90 20.85
CA GLN A 28 -0.37 -7.43 22.01
C GLN A 28 0.54 -6.27 21.62
N ILE A 29 1.21 -6.35 20.47
CA ILE A 29 2.10 -5.29 19.97
C ILE A 29 1.29 -4.01 19.73
N LEU A 30 0.14 -4.11 19.06
CA LEU A 30 -0.72 -2.97 18.75
C LEU A 30 -1.27 -2.29 20.00
N ALA A 31 -1.63 -3.09 21.02
CA ALA A 31 -2.12 -2.57 22.29
C ALA A 31 -1.03 -1.83 23.09
N GLN A 32 0.22 -2.22 22.94
CA GLN A 32 1.36 -1.66 23.69
C GLN A 32 2.08 -0.52 22.94
N THR A 33 1.73 -0.26 21.68
CA THR A 33 2.39 0.79 20.89
C THR A 33 1.54 2.04 20.79
N ASP A 34 2.18 3.19 21.00
CA ASP A 34 1.61 4.51 20.72
C ASP A 34 2.60 5.29 19.83
N PRO A 35 2.39 5.25 18.50
CA PRO A 35 3.27 5.94 17.55
C PRO A 35 3.30 7.45 17.78
N GLU A 36 2.18 8.07 18.14
CA GLU A 36 2.13 9.52 18.38
C GLU A 36 2.99 9.90 19.58
N ALA A 37 2.81 9.21 20.71
CA ALA A 37 3.61 9.47 21.90
C ALA A 37 5.10 9.18 21.66
N PHE A 38 5.43 8.15 20.87
CA PHE A 38 6.80 7.85 20.48
C PHE A 38 7.43 9.00 19.71
N PHE A 39 6.82 9.43 18.61
CA PHE A 39 7.38 10.49 17.77
C PHE A 39 7.38 11.86 18.45
N ARG A 40 6.40 12.14 19.31
CA ARG A 40 6.37 13.36 20.13
C ARG A 40 7.59 13.47 21.05
N ARG A 41 8.04 12.34 21.66
CA ARG A 41 9.27 12.31 22.47
C ARG A 41 10.53 12.61 21.65
N LEU A 42 10.50 12.36 20.36
CA LEU A 42 11.58 12.70 19.42
C LEU A 42 11.46 14.13 18.86
N GLY A 43 10.54 14.94 19.37
CA GLY A 43 10.29 16.29 18.87
C GLY A 43 9.47 16.32 17.56
N VAL A 44 8.96 15.19 17.09
CA VAL A 44 8.14 15.11 15.87
C VAL A 44 6.66 15.14 16.25
N CYS A 45 6.04 16.31 16.15
CA CYS A 45 4.59 16.46 16.33
C CYS A 45 3.83 15.92 15.12
N CYS A 46 2.69 15.26 15.40
CA CYS A 46 1.89 14.60 14.38
C CYS A 46 0.54 15.31 14.15
N ARG A 47 -0.04 15.10 12.97
CA ARG A 47 -1.45 15.37 12.66
C ARG A 47 -2.07 14.15 12.01
N THR A 48 -3.36 13.95 12.26
CA THR A 48 -4.15 12.88 11.63
C THR A 48 -5.01 13.48 10.53
N ASP A 49 -5.07 12.82 9.39
CA ASP A 49 -5.97 13.19 8.30
C ASP A 49 -7.38 12.56 8.48
N PRO A 50 -8.38 12.93 7.64
CA PRO A 50 -9.73 12.41 7.75
C PRO A 50 -9.83 10.87 7.63
N GLU A 51 -8.87 10.22 6.95
CA GLU A 51 -8.80 8.77 6.81
C GLU A 51 -8.01 8.10 7.94
N GLY A 52 -7.69 8.83 8.99
CA GLY A 52 -7.02 8.30 10.17
C GLY A 52 -5.50 8.13 10.03
N ARG A 53 -4.90 8.50 8.90
CA ARG A 53 -3.46 8.39 8.68
C ARG A 53 -2.70 9.50 9.42
N MET A 54 -1.60 9.13 10.05
CA MET A 54 -0.79 10.03 10.85
C MET A 54 0.45 10.49 10.11
N TYR A 55 0.65 11.79 10.03
CA TYR A 55 1.80 12.42 9.38
C TYR A 55 2.48 13.44 10.30
N PRO A 56 3.78 13.75 10.10
CA PRO A 56 4.41 14.84 10.83
C PRO A 56 3.73 16.17 10.45
N MET A 57 3.61 17.08 11.40
CA MET A 57 3.02 18.41 11.15
C MET A 57 3.75 19.20 10.08
N SER A 58 5.06 19.00 9.94
CA SER A 58 5.89 19.55 8.86
C SER A 58 5.54 19.04 7.48
N ASN A 59 4.79 17.92 7.41
CA ASN A 59 4.42 17.23 6.18
C ASN A 59 5.62 16.80 5.31
N THR A 60 6.80 16.63 5.90
CA THR A 60 8.02 16.18 5.23
C THR A 60 8.67 15.00 5.95
N ALA A 61 9.14 14.02 5.17
CA ALA A 61 9.85 12.87 5.72
C ALA A 61 11.22 13.24 6.32
N ALA A 62 11.83 14.32 5.85
CA ALA A 62 13.11 14.82 6.36
C ALA A 62 13.04 15.14 7.85
N SER A 63 11.97 15.81 8.31
CA SER A 63 11.79 16.14 9.74
C SER A 63 11.75 14.89 10.64
N VAL A 64 11.17 13.80 10.12
CA VAL A 64 11.13 12.52 10.86
C VAL A 64 12.53 11.90 10.93
N LEU A 65 13.26 11.95 9.81
CA LEU A 65 14.65 11.47 9.77
C LEU A 65 15.53 12.25 10.73
N ASP A 66 15.44 13.57 10.73
CA ASP A 66 16.24 14.43 11.59
C ASP A 66 15.92 14.17 13.08
N GLY A 67 14.63 14.07 13.44
CA GLY A 67 14.21 13.74 14.80
C GLY A 67 14.76 12.40 15.28
N LEU A 68 14.78 11.39 14.42
CA LEU A 68 15.37 10.07 14.73
C LEU A 68 16.91 10.17 14.86
N ARG A 69 17.57 10.92 13.98
CA ARG A 69 19.04 11.11 14.04
C ARG A 69 19.45 11.83 15.29
N PHE A 70 18.79 12.94 15.63
CA PHE A 70 19.07 13.68 16.87
C PHE A 70 18.92 12.78 18.09
N ALA A 71 17.87 11.95 18.14
CA ALA A 71 17.69 11.03 19.26
C ALA A 71 18.79 9.94 19.31
N CYS A 72 19.28 9.47 18.16
CA CYS A 72 20.42 8.56 18.12
C CYS A 72 21.69 9.23 18.63
N ASP A 73 21.97 10.46 18.20
CA ASP A 73 23.13 11.24 18.60
C ASP A 73 23.11 11.52 20.13
N ASP A 74 21.95 11.91 20.66
CA ASP A 74 21.73 12.15 22.11
C ASP A 74 21.98 10.90 22.96
N GLN A 75 21.72 9.72 22.42
CA GLN A 75 21.96 8.42 23.08
C GLN A 75 23.35 7.83 22.80
N GLY A 76 24.20 8.53 22.06
CA GLY A 76 25.54 8.07 21.71
C GLY A 76 25.56 6.86 20.76
N VAL A 77 24.51 6.71 19.93
CA VAL A 77 24.43 5.64 18.93
C VAL A 77 25.42 5.92 17.81
N GLN A 78 26.33 4.99 17.55
CA GLN A 78 27.24 5.08 16.40
C GLN A 78 26.50 4.77 15.09
N THR A 79 26.54 5.71 14.16
CA THR A 79 26.02 5.51 12.80
C THR A 79 27.16 5.21 11.84
N CYS A 80 27.19 3.99 11.29
CA CYS A 80 28.18 3.58 10.30
C CYS A 80 27.54 3.64 8.91
N CYS A 81 27.87 4.68 8.14
CA CYS A 81 27.46 4.79 6.73
C CYS A 81 28.40 3.93 5.85
N ASP A 82 27.89 3.59 4.64
CA ASP A 82 28.62 2.78 3.65
C ASP A 82 29.13 1.42 4.18
N ALA A 83 28.50 0.93 5.24
CA ALA A 83 28.82 -0.31 5.92
C ALA A 83 27.79 -1.41 5.62
N GLN A 84 27.57 -1.70 4.33
CA GLN A 84 26.64 -2.75 3.93
C GLN A 84 27.03 -4.10 4.55
N VAL A 85 26.12 -4.71 5.31
CA VAL A 85 26.32 -6.04 5.86
C VAL A 85 26.14 -7.06 4.75
N THR A 86 27.23 -7.72 4.35
CA THR A 86 27.28 -8.73 3.28
C THR A 86 27.29 -10.16 3.81
N GLY A 87 27.57 -10.34 5.09
CA GLY A 87 27.55 -11.64 5.77
C GLY A 87 27.12 -11.51 7.22
N MET A 88 26.41 -12.51 7.72
CA MET A 88 26.00 -12.60 9.11
C MET A 88 26.05 -14.06 9.55
N ARG A 89 26.72 -14.35 10.65
CA ARG A 89 26.76 -15.67 11.23
C ARG A 89 26.71 -15.61 12.75
N GLN A 90 26.12 -16.62 13.36
CA GLN A 90 26.11 -16.78 14.81
C GLN A 90 27.50 -17.22 15.28
N ASP A 91 27.91 -16.68 16.40
CA ASP A 91 29.18 -17.03 17.06
C ASP A 91 28.95 -17.18 18.58
N LYS A 92 29.98 -17.64 19.31
CA LYS A 92 29.91 -17.78 20.75
C LYS A 92 29.64 -16.42 21.41
N GLY A 93 28.44 -16.25 21.94
CA GLY A 93 27.99 -15.03 22.62
C GLY A 93 27.39 -13.94 21.75
N GLY A 94 27.07 -14.20 20.46
CA GLY A 94 26.40 -13.21 19.63
C GLY A 94 26.49 -13.47 18.14
N PHE A 95 26.75 -12.42 17.38
CA PHE A 95 26.77 -12.44 15.91
C PHE A 95 28.02 -11.75 15.37
N LEU A 96 28.53 -12.27 14.29
CA LEU A 96 29.57 -11.63 13.47
C LEU A 96 28.95 -11.11 12.20
N LEU A 97 29.16 -9.82 11.94
CA LEU A 97 28.65 -9.10 10.78
C LEU A 97 29.82 -8.72 9.88
N THR A 98 29.80 -9.18 8.64
CA THR A 98 30.83 -8.83 7.63
C THR A 98 30.40 -7.59 6.89
N THR A 99 31.27 -6.59 6.83
CA THR A 99 31.08 -5.34 6.09
C THR A 99 32.34 -5.05 5.24
N PRO A 100 32.27 -4.13 4.27
CA PRO A 100 33.47 -3.66 3.55
C PRO A 100 34.55 -3.04 4.45
N GLN A 101 34.15 -2.54 5.63
CA GLN A 101 35.03 -1.89 6.61
C GLN A 101 35.62 -2.88 7.62
N GLY A 102 35.23 -4.16 7.54
CA GLY A 102 35.71 -5.20 8.45
C GLY A 102 34.57 -6.00 9.07
N VAL A 103 34.93 -6.77 10.10
CA VAL A 103 33.98 -7.62 10.84
C VAL A 103 33.58 -6.94 12.14
N LEU A 104 32.27 -6.81 12.37
CA LEU A 104 31.72 -6.31 13.62
C LEU A 104 31.18 -7.47 14.45
N HIS A 105 31.39 -7.40 15.78
CA HIS A 105 30.78 -8.32 16.72
C HIS A 105 29.64 -7.63 17.47
N ALA A 106 28.48 -8.31 17.58
CA ALA A 106 27.33 -7.82 18.31
C ALA A 106 26.69 -8.95 19.12
N GLU A 107 26.36 -8.69 20.38
CA GLU A 107 25.63 -9.67 21.22
C GLU A 107 24.21 -9.91 20.68
N ARG A 108 23.59 -8.88 20.14
CA ARG A 108 22.21 -8.90 19.57
C ARG A 108 22.16 -8.09 18.30
N VAL A 109 21.32 -8.52 17.37
CA VAL A 109 21.10 -7.82 16.10
C VAL A 109 19.60 -7.57 15.91
N ILE A 110 19.24 -6.31 15.64
CA ILE A 110 17.90 -5.96 15.16
C ILE A 110 17.96 -5.87 13.65
N PHE A 111 17.26 -6.79 12.98
CA PHE A 111 17.22 -6.84 11.53
C PHE A 111 16.10 -5.96 10.99
N SER A 112 16.43 -4.78 10.47
CA SER A 112 15.48 -3.80 9.95
C SER A 112 15.90 -3.24 8.57
N ALA A 113 16.54 -4.08 7.76
CA ALA A 113 17.14 -3.69 6.48
C ALA A 113 16.11 -3.46 5.33
N GLY A 114 14.82 -3.59 5.62
CA GLY A 114 13.75 -3.39 4.62
C GLY A 114 13.53 -4.58 3.72
N GLY A 115 12.72 -4.36 2.67
CA GLY A 115 12.33 -5.39 1.71
C GLY A 115 12.71 -5.04 0.27
N TYR A 116 11.75 -5.14 -0.68
CA TYR A 116 11.95 -4.86 -2.11
C TYR A 116 11.33 -3.54 -2.60
N ALA A 117 10.60 -2.83 -1.74
CA ALA A 117 9.69 -1.77 -2.19
C ALA A 117 10.39 -0.50 -2.71
N ALA A 118 11.65 -0.27 -2.37
CA ALA A 118 12.37 0.94 -2.75
C ALA A 118 13.86 0.66 -3.01
N PRO A 119 14.21 0.01 -4.11
CA PRO A 119 15.60 -0.35 -4.41
C PRO A 119 16.52 0.87 -4.53
N ASN A 120 16.02 2.02 -4.97
CA ASN A 120 16.75 3.28 -4.99
C ASN A 120 17.08 3.85 -3.59
N CYS A 121 16.45 3.32 -2.53
CA CYS A 121 16.75 3.61 -1.13
C CYS A 121 17.58 2.50 -0.46
N GLY A 122 18.15 1.57 -1.23
CA GLY A 122 18.94 0.45 -0.73
C GLY A 122 18.13 -0.76 -0.26
N THR A 123 16.82 -0.82 -0.52
CA THR A 123 15.98 -1.96 -0.15
C THR A 123 15.69 -2.85 -1.37
N ASP A 124 16.70 -3.55 -1.82
CA ASP A 124 16.67 -4.45 -2.99
C ASP A 124 16.43 -5.93 -2.64
N GLY A 125 16.20 -6.23 -1.36
CA GLY A 125 15.94 -7.57 -0.85
C GLY A 125 17.18 -8.43 -0.61
N THR A 126 18.39 -7.97 -0.90
CA THR A 126 19.64 -8.71 -0.68
C THR A 126 19.81 -9.12 0.77
N ALA A 127 19.38 -8.28 1.72
CA ALA A 127 19.44 -8.57 3.15
C ALA A 127 18.63 -9.81 3.57
N MET A 128 17.63 -10.24 2.82
CA MET A 128 16.86 -11.46 3.11
C MET A 128 17.70 -12.73 2.97
N ALA A 129 18.77 -12.69 2.17
CA ALA A 129 19.70 -13.81 2.05
C ALA A 129 20.44 -14.07 3.36
N LEU A 130 20.73 -13.02 4.14
CA LEU A 130 21.36 -13.12 5.46
C LEU A 130 20.47 -13.88 6.46
N LEU A 131 19.17 -13.62 6.44
CA LEU A 131 18.21 -14.36 7.29
C LEU A 131 18.11 -15.83 6.89
N ARG A 132 18.10 -16.14 5.58
CA ARG A 132 18.13 -17.52 5.09
C ARG A 132 19.41 -18.23 5.53
N GLY A 133 20.55 -17.54 5.49
CA GLY A 133 21.84 -18.05 5.96
C GLY A 133 21.85 -18.40 7.46
N LEU A 134 21.00 -17.78 8.26
CA LEU A 134 20.78 -18.09 9.67
C LEU A 134 19.69 -19.17 9.91
N GLY A 135 19.14 -19.77 8.85
CA GLY A 135 18.12 -20.82 8.95
C GLY A 135 16.67 -20.31 9.06
N HIS A 136 16.41 -19.02 8.89
CA HIS A 136 15.04 -18.51 8.89
C HIS A 136 14.33 -18.83 7.56
N PRO A 137 13.09 -19.34 7.60
CA PRO A 137 12.28 -19.42 6.40
C PRO A 137 11.90 -18.01 5.95
N VAL A 138 12.24 -17.66 4.71
CA VAL A 138 11.90 -16.35 4.12
C VAL A 138 11.01 -16.59 2.91
N HIS A 139 9.74 -16.21 3.03
CA HIS A 139 8.82 -16.22 1.92
C HIS A 139 9.21 -15.16 0.89
N THR A 140 9.05 -15.48 -0.39
CA THR A 140 9.28 -14.52 -1.47
C THR A 140 8.26 -13.37 -1.34
N PRO A 141 8.71 -12.13 -1.14
CA PRO A 141 7.81 -10.99 -1.08
C PRO A 141 7.00 -10.83 -2.36
N GLN A 142 5.74 -10.49 -2.20
CA GLN A 142 4.83 -10.19 -3.31
C GLN A 142 4.53 -8.69 -3.33
N PRO A 143 4.28 -8.11 -4.52
CA PRO A 143 3.91 -6.70 -4.59
C PRO A 143 2.56 -6.46 -3.91
N ALA A 144 2.48 -5.38 -3.15
CA ALA A 144 1.27 -4.88 -2.50
C ALA A 144 1.24 -3.35 -2.56
N LEU A 145 0.05 -2.76 -2.38
CA LEU A 145 -0.18 -1.31 -2.52
C LEU A 145 0.32 -0.77 -3.87
N CYS A 146 -0.01 -1.47 -4.94
CA CYS A 146 0.39 -1.14 -6.30
C CYS A 146 -0.79 -1.30 -7.27
N PRO A 147 -0.69 -0.76 -8.51
CA PRO A 147 -1.67 -1.01 -9.56
C PRO A 147 -1.84 -2.49 -9.87
N ILE A 148 -3.07 -2.90 -10.18
CA ILE A 148 -3.38 -4.27 -10.65
C ILE A 148 -3.37 -4.25 -12.17
N ARG A 149 -2.48 -5.03 -12.78
CA ARG A 149 -2.47 -5.23 -14.23
C ARG A 149 -3.75 -5.94 -14.67
N THR A 150 -4.31 -5.49 -15.77
CA THR A 150 -5.50 -6.06 -16.40
C THR A 150 -5.30 -6.17 -17.91
N ASP A 151 -6.27 -6.73 -18.61
CA ASP A 151 -6.25 -6.73 -20.09
C ASP A 151 -6.11 -5.28 -20.60
N PRO A 152 -5.02 -4.95 -21.31
CA PRO A 152 -4.83 -3.61 -21.87
C PRO A 152 -5.98 -3.15 -22.76
N ALA A 153 -6.64 -4.08 -23.49
CA ALA A 153 -7.75 -3.77 -24.38
C ALA A 153 -8.94 -3.20 -23.60
N ALA A 154 -9.20 -3.71 -22.39
CA ALA A 154 -10.32 -3.27 -21.54
C ALA A 154 -10.15 -1.84 -21.01
N VAL A 155 -8.93 -1.37 -20.80
CA VAL A 155 -8.65 -0.09 -20.13
C VAL A 155 -7.97 0.95 -21.00
N LYS A 156 -7.41 0.57 -22.17
CA LYS A 156 -6.66 1.46 -23.05
C LYS A 156 -7.41 2.75 -23.40
N ALA A 157 -8.68 2.62 -23.73
CA ALA A 157 -9.54 3.76 -24.08
C ALA A 157 -9.87 4.65 -22.88
N LEU A 158 -9.64 4.19 -21.65
CA LEU A 158 -10.00 4.85 -20.39
C LEU A 158 -8.80 5.47 -19.67
N LYS A 159 -7.59 5.32 -20.20
CA LYS A 159 -6.35 5.81 -19.59
C LYS A 159 -6.48 7.27 -19.12
N GLY A 160 -6.15 7.51 -17.84
CA GLY A 160 -6.19 8.81 -17.18
C GLY A 160 -7.53 9.18 -16.56
N ILE A 161 -8.60 8.45 -16.85
CA ILE A 161 -9.92 8.68 -16.22
C ILE A 161 -9.86 8.26 -14.76
N ARG A 162 -10.46 9.08 -13.90
CA ARG A 162 -10.68 8.83 -12.48
C ARG A 162 -12.16 8.86 -12.18
N VAL A 163 -12.61 7.93 -11.37
CA VAL A 163 -14.01 7.82 -10.94
C VAL A 163 -14.07 7.35 -9.49
N HIS A 164 -15.15 7.69 -8.79
CA HIS A 164 -15.50 7.03 -7.54
C HIS A 164 -16.19 5.70 -7.89
N ALA A 165 -15.75 4.61 -7.27
CA ALA A 165 -16.25 3.27 -7.59
C ALA A 165 -16.11 2.32 -6.40
N ALA A 166 -16.93 1.27 -6.38
CA ALA A 166 -16.67 0.09 -5.56
C ALA A 166 -15.91 -0.94 -6.42
N VAL A 167 -14.76 -1.37 -5.93
CA VAL A 167 -13.90 -2.36 -6.59
C VAL A 167 -13.88 -3.63 -5.78
N SER A 168 -14.23 -4.75 -6.40
CA SER A 168 -14.32 -6.05 -5.73
C SER A 168 -13.30 -7.04 -6.31
N ALA A 169 -12.58 -7.73 -5.43
CA ALA A 169 -11.73 -8.86 -5.75
C ALA A 169 -12.54 -10.17 -5.66
N ILE A 170 -12.73 -10.86 -6.77
CA ILE A 170 -13.60 -12.03 -6.89
C ILE A 170 -12.77 -13.25 -7.28
N LEU A 171 -12.92 -14.35 -6.52
CA LEU A 171 -12.33 -15.65 -6.83
C LEU A 171 -13.44 -16.66 -7.10
N GLY A 172 -13.59 -17.05 -8.37
CA GLY A 172 -14.75 -17.85 -8.81
C GLY A 172 -16.05 -17.07 -8.60
N SER A 173 -16.94 -17.57 -7.73
CA SER A 173 -18.19 -16.88 -7.35
C SER A 173 -18.10 -16.10 -6.04
N LYS A 174 -16.96 -16.17 -5.34
CA LYS A 174 -16.80 -15.58 -4.00
C LYS A 174 -16.16 -14.21 -4.10
N CYS A 175 -16.82 -13.17 -3.60
CA CYS A 175 -16.19 -11.88 -3.30
C CYS A 175 -15.31 -12.04 -2.06
N LEU A 176 -13.99 -11.85 -2.25
CA LEU A 176 -13.02 -11.93 -1.15
C LEU A 176 -12.94 -10.63 -0.36
N ARG A 177 -13.02 -9.51 -1.08
CA ARG A 177 -12.93 -8.17 -0.51
C ARG A 177 -13.48 -7.14 -1.50
N GLN A 178 -14.10 -6.09 -0.96
CA GLN A 178 -14.54 -4.91 -1.71
C GLN A 178 -13.98 -3.65 -1.04
N GLU A 179 -13.56 -2.70 -1.85
CA GLU A 179 -13.09 -1.39 -1.43
C GLU A 179 -13.80 -0.30 -2.24
N ILE A 180 -14.18 0.79 -1.57
CA ILE A 180 -14.85 1.93 -2.21
C ILE A 180 -13.89 3.12 -2.18
N GLY A 181 -13.78 3.85 -3.29
CA GLY A 181 -12.93 5.03 -3.37
C GLY A 181 -12.58 5.43 -4.80
N GLU A 182 -11.55 6.27 -4.94
CA GLU A 182 -11.06 6.68 -6.23
C GLU A 182 -10.40 5.52 -6.98
N LEU A 183 -10.96 5.16 -8.10
CA LEU A 183 -10.40 4.28 -9.12
C LEU A 183 -9.81 5.14 -10.24
N GLN A 184 -8.59 4.82 -10.66
CA GLN A 184 -7.94 5.40 -11.83
C GLN A 184 -7.64 4.33 -12.86
N PHE A 185 -8.08 4.56 -14.10
CA PHE A 185 -7.67 3.75 -15.25
C PHE A 185 -6.28 4.16 -15.70
N ALA A 186 -5.32 3.24 -15.64
CA ALA A 186 -3.93 3.44 -16.04
C ALA A 186 -3.62 2.71 -17.36
N ASP A 187 -2.36 2.73 -17.78
CA ASP A 187 -1.90 2.03 -18.97
C ASP A 187 -1.82 0.52 -18.71
N GLY A 188 -2.82 -0.23 -19.20
CA GLY A 188 -2.92 -1.67 -18.97
C GLY A 188 -3.11 -2.07 -17.51
N ALA A 189 -3.65 -1.17 -16.67
CA ALA A 189 -3.84 -1.44 -15.24
C ALA A 189 -4.98 -0.61 -14.64
N LEU A 190 -5.49 -1.08 -13.52
CA LEU A 190 -6.32 -0.32 -12.59
C LEU A 190 -5.45 0.21 -11.46
N SER A 191 -5.67 1.44 -11.04
CA SER A 191 -4.92 2.16 -10.01
C SER A 191 -5.88 2.91 -9.09
N GLY A 192 -5.36 3.59 -8.08
CA GLY A 192 -6.16 4.28 -7.07
C GLY A 192 -6.16 3.53 -5.73
N ILE A 193 -6.54 4.23 -4.67
CA ILE A 193 -6.39 3.69 -3.30
C ILE A 193 -7.19 2.41 -3.09
N CYS A 194 -8.45 2.36 -3.58
CA CYS A 194 -9.29 1.16 -3.49
C CYS A 194 -8.67 -0.05 -4.20
N VAL A 195 -7.98 0.15 -5.34
CA VAL A 195 -7.28 -0.91 -6.06
C VAL A 195 -6.03 -1.36 -5.31
N PHE A 196 -5.27 -0.42 -4.73
CA PHE A 196 -4.07 -0.73 -3.96
C PHE A 196 -4.36 -1.63 -2.76
N GLN A 197 -5.49 -1.42 -2.10
CA GLN A 197 -5.94 -2.27 -0.99
C GLN A 197 -6.23 -3.73 -1.42
N LEU A 198 -6.58 -3.94 -2.68
CA LEU A 198 -6.86 -5.27 -3.24
C LEU A 198 -5.64 -5.94 -3.89
N SER A 199 -4.57 -5.19 -4.12
CA SER A 199 -3.42 -5.64 -4.93
C SER A 199 -2.71 -6.87 -4.34
N GLY A 200 -2.68 -7.01 -3.01
CA GLY A 200 -2.14 -8.20 -2.34
C GLY A 200 -2.89 -9.48 -2.71
N LEU A 201 -4.22 -9.40 -2.88
CA LEU A 201 -5.03 -10.53 -3.35
C LEU A 201 -4.72 -10.86 -4.82
N ALA A 202 -4.51 -9.84 -5.65
CA ALA A 202 -4.11 -10.04 -7.05
C ALA A 202 -2.73 -10.71 -7.14
N ALA A 203 -1.79 -10.36 -6.28
CA ALA A 203 -0.49 -11.01 -6.21
C ALA A 203 -0.60 -12.47 -5.74
N GLN A 204 -1.50 -12.76 -4.80
CA GLN A 204 -1.71 -14.09 -4.26
C GLN A 204 -2.40 -15.05 -5.24
N TYR A 205 -3.44 -14.58 -5.95
CA TYR A 205 -4.29 -15.43 -6.79
C TYR A 205 -4.00 -15.31 -8.29
N GLY A 206 -3.26 -14.28 -8.70
CA GLY A 206 -2.87 -14.08 -10.11
C GLY A 206 -4.07 -14.00 -11.05
N CYS A 207 -3.97 -14.66 -12.20
CA CYS A 207 -5.01 -14.69 -13.24
C CYS A 207 -6.32 -15.38 -12.83
N LYS A 208 -6.38 -16.00 -11.65
CA LYS A 208 -7.62 -16.60 -11.12
C LYS A 208 -8.53 -15.54 -10.48
N LEU A 209 -7.98 -14.36 -10.15
CA LEU A 209 -8.73 -13.26 -9.56
C LEU A 209 -9.39 -12.43 -10.65
N THR A 210 -10.68 -12.17 -10.49
CA THR A 210 -11.43 -11.19 -11.28
C THR A 210 -11.60 -9.93 -10.46
N VAL A 211 -11.36 -8.77 -11.09
CA VAL A 211 -11.66 -7.46 -10.50
C VAL A 211 -12.96 -6.96 -11.12
N SER A 212 -14.00 -6.81 -10.29
CA SER A 212 -15.27 -6.20 -10.67
C SER A 212 -15.31 -4.75 -10.23
N VAL A 213 -15.84 -3.88 -11.07
CA VAL A 213 -15.96 -2.44 -10.83
C VAL A 213 -17.42 -2.05 -10.92
N ASP A 214 -17.95 -1.54 -9.81
CA ASP A 214 -19.24 -0.87 -9.74
C ASP A 214 -18.99 0.65 -9.79
N LEU A 215 -19.54 1.29 -10.82
CA LEU A 215 -19.34 2.72 -11.10
C LEU A 215 -20.38 3.62 -10.45
N LEU A 216 -21.40 3.03 -9.81
CA LEU A 216 -22.49 3.72 -9.13
C LEU A 216 -22.73 3.10 -7.74
N PRO A 217 -21.69 3.04 -6.88
CA PRO A 217 -21.74 2.30 -5.62
C PRO A 217 -22.75 2.84 -4.61
N GLU A 218 -23.23 4.07 -4.78
CA GLU A 218 -24.25 4.69 -3.95
C GLU A 218 -25.68 4.29 -4.34
N TRP A 219 -25.85 3.61 -5.48
CA TRP A 219 -27.15 3.26 -6.03
C TRP A 219 -27.37 1.74 -6.00
N SER A 220 -28.57 1.35 -5.65
CA SER A 220 -29.03 -0.02 -5.90
C SER A 220 -29.21 -0.27 -7.40
N ARG A 221 -29.22 -1.54 -7.78
CA ARG A 221 -29.48 -1.92 -9.19
C ARG A 221 -30.85 -1.40 -9.68
N GLU A 222 -31.84 -1.41 -8.80
CA GLU A 222 -33.20 -0.94 -9.08
C GLU A 222 -33.24 0.57 -9.31
N GLU A 223 -32.53 1.34 -8.47
CA GLU A 223 -32.41 2.79 -8.64
C GLU A 223 -31.67 3.16 -9.92
N ALA A 224 -30.54 2.49 -10.20
CA ALA A 224 -29.80 2.70 -11.44
C ALA A 224 -30.67 2.39 -12.66
N TYR A 225 -31.37 1.26 -12.64
CA TYR A 225 -32.26 0.86 -13.76
C TYR A 225 -33.42 1.83 -13.94
N SER A 226 -34.11 2.21 -12.87
CA SER A 226 -35.28 3.13 -12.97
C SER A 226 -34.83 4.51 -13.48
N THR A 227 -33.72 5.04 -12.97
CA THR A 227 -33.21 6.33 -13.41
C THR A 227 -32.78 6.32 -14.88
N LEU A 228 -32.06 5.29 -15.32
CA LEU A 228 -31.65 5.15 -16.72
C LEU A 228 -32.84 5.00 -17.65
N SER A 229 -33.86 4.24 -17.24
CA SER A 229 -35.10 4.04 -18.01
C SER A 229 -35.89 5.35 -18.13
N GLU A 230 -35.97 6.13 -17.05
CA GLU A 230 -36.59 7.43 -17.03
C GLU A 230 -35.86 8.43 -17.94
N LEU A 231 -34.53 8.49 -17.84
CA LEU A 231 -33.69 9.34 -18.68
C LEU A 231 -33.85 8.98 -20.17
N HIS A 232 -33.81 7.70 -20.49
CA HIS A 232 -34.03 7.22 -21.87
C HIS A 232 -35.41 7.62 -22.42
N THR A 233 -36.44 7.52 -21.58
CA THR A 233 -37.81 7.90 -21.98
C THR A 233 -37.97 9.39 -22.18
N LYS A 234 -37.43 10.20 -21.26
CA LYS A 234 -37.55 11.67 -21.30
C LYS A 234 -36.64 12.34 -22.33
N ARG A 235 -35.48 11.72 -22.64
CA ARG A 235 -34.45 12.29 -23.50
C ARG A 235 -34.24 11.48 -24.78
N ARG A 236 -35.33 11.16 -25.49
CA ARG A 236 -35.31 10.31 -26.70
C ARG A 236 -34.43 10.82 -27.85
N LYS A 237 -34.01 12.08 -27.83
CA LYS A 237 -33.12 12.68 -28.84
C LYS A 237 -31.63 12.45 -28.54
N LEU A 238 -31.30 12.03 -27.33
CA LEU A 238 -29.90 11.72 -26.97
C LEU A 238 -29.53 10.33 -27.45
N SER A 239 -28.33 10.19 -27.96
CA SER A 239 -27.73 8.87 -28.17
C SER A 239 -27.54 8.15 -26.82
N LEU A 240 -27.46 6.82 -26.86
CA LEU A 240 -27.16 6.05 -25.64
C LEU A 240 -25.86 6.51 -24.96
N GLU A 241 -24.84 6.86 -25.76
CA GLU A 241 -23.57 7.37 -25.27
C GLU A 241 -23.70 8.69 -24.48
N GLU A 242 -24.71 9.51 -24.81
CA GLU A 242 -24.98 10.80 -24.16
C GLU A 242 -25.83 10.65 -22.89
N LEU A 243 -26.58 9.56 -22.75
CA LEU A 243 -27.42 9.30 -21.58
C LEU A 243 -26.61 9.28 -20.26
N LEU A 244 -25.40 8.75 -20.30
CA LEU A 244 -24.53 8.61 -19.12
C LEU A 244 -23.74 9.89 -18.78
N THR A 245 -23.82 10.96 -19.60
CA THR A 245 -22.98 12.15 -19.46
C THR A 245 -23.15 12.88 -18.11
N GLY A 246 -24.31 12.77 -17.49
CA GLY A 246 -24.56 13.37 -16.16
C GLY A 246 -24.19 12.49 -14.97
N MET A 247 -23.77 11.24 -15.23
CA MET A 247 -23.51 10.22 -14.21
C MET A 247 -22.04 9.78 -14.21
N LEU A 248 -21.46 9.65 -15.41
CA LEU A 248 -20.09 9.18 -15.61
C LEU A 248 -19.31 10.13 -16.51
N PRO A 249 -17.98 10.16 -16.42
CA PRO A 249 -17.15 10.84 -17.41
C PRO A 249 -17.53 10.40 -18.84
N LYS A 250 -17.74 11.36 -19.74
CA LYS A 250 -18.27 11.12 -21.10
C LYS A 250 -17.57 9.95 -21.80
N ARG A 251 -16.24 9.94 -21.78
CA ARG A 251 -15.46 8.88 -22.43
C ARG A 251 -15.69 7.50 -21.83
N LEU A 252 -15.92 7.42 -20.51
CA LEU A 252 -16.24 6.16 -19.84
C LEU A 252 -17.60 5.66 -20.28
N GLY A 253 -18.63 6.53 -20.27
CA GLY A 253 -19.96 6.19 -20.77
C GLY A 253 -19.94 5.68 -22.22
N GLN A 254 -19.16 6.34 -23.09
CA GLN A 254 -18.98 5.92 -24.49
C GLN A 254 -18.35 4.52 -24.64
N VAL A 255 -17.40 4.16 -23.77
CA VAL A 255 -16.75 2.85 -23.84
C VAL A 255 -17.65 1.74 -23.31
N LEU A 256 -18.47 2.03 -22.30
CA LEU A 256 -19.39 1.05 -21.70
C LEU A 256 -20.56 0.68 -22.62
N LEU A 257 -20.94 1.55 -23.54
CA LEU A 257 -22.11 1.39 -24.40
C LEU A 257 -21.74 0.96 -25.84
N ARG A 258 -20.49 0.68 -26.12
CA ARG A 258 -19.99 0.07 -27.36
C ARG A 258 -19.96 -1.44 -27.27
#